data_de7364f2610e4bd7355421632b1d65ec
#
_entry.id   de7364f2610e4bd7355421632b1d65ec
#
_cell.length_a   1.000
_cell.length_b   1.000
_cell.length_c   1.000
_cell.angle_alpha   90.00
_cell.angle_beta   90.00
_cell.angle_gamma   90.00
#
_symmetry.space_group_name_H-M   'P 1'
#
loop_
_entity.id
_entity.type
_entity.pdbx_description
1 polymer ?
#
loop_
_entity_poly.entity_id
_entity_poly.type
_entity_poly.pdbx_seq_one_letter_code
_entity_poly.pdbx_strand_id
1 'polypeptide(L)'
;MQRVPSRRAFLGAACVACGGAHLGFHATPVQAQQPPAPPAAAGAAAAARRRDWFPSRWGPQDEIGAANLLTPQKVLEAIRLAREGKTYRLGIVVDRNTPAFPPRSVAVTVMMPDQFGGAVVGESENRMSYCDDMVTGWFGVGTQIDGLAHLGIDGVFYNGNKAQDFVRTTGVTRLGIEKIPPFVTRAVLVDLARFRNRPRLDGGELVTADELRAAMQQQNVRVTPGDVVVLHTGWLSLIEQDPRRFGSEEPGIDAAGAEYLASLQPLAVGADTWGVEAVPFKNPKVIWQGHQVLLAQNGIYILENLDTRELVRDGVTEFLFVLGQPLYRGAVQGIINPVAIR
;
A
#
# COMPACT_ATOMS: atom_id res chain seq x y z
N MET A 1 45.41 -11.05 32.05
CA MET A 1 46.01 -12.00 31.10
C MET A 1 45.56 -13.40 31.50
N GLN A 2 44.46 -13.90 30.96
CA GLN A 2 44.08 -15.32 31.01
C GLN A 2 43.52 -15.68 29.67
N ARG A 3 44.02 -16.77 29.08
CA ARG A 3 43.80 -17.22 27.70
C ARG A 3 42.47 -17.98 27.59
N VAL A 4 41.73 -17.67 26.55
CA VAL A 4 40.54 -18.42 26.10
C VAL A 4 40.99 -19.69 25.33
N PRO A 5 40.47 -20.89 25.62
CA PRO A 5 40.79 -22.07 24.84
C PRO A 5 39.90 -22.22 23.60
N SER A 6 40.51 -22.64 22.50
CA SER A 6 39.89 -22.93 21.20
C SER A 6 39.10 -24.22 21.23
N ARG A 7 37.90 -24.20 20.64
CA ARG A 7 37.13 -25.40 20.34
C ARG A 7 37.53 -25.98 18.99
N ARG A 8 38.16 -27.13 19.02
CA ARG A 8 38.22 -28.08 17.88
C ARG A 8 37.99 -29.51 18.39
N ALA A 9 37.23 -30.24 17.52
CA ALA A 9 37.11 -31.69 17.40
C ALA A 9 36.25 -32.45 18.42
N PHE A 10 35.13 -32.94 17.93
CA PHE A 10 34.71 -34.34 18.17
C PHE A 10 33.95 -34.83 16.93
N LEU A 11 34.65 -35.60 16.10
CA LEU A 11 34.10 -36.53 15.16
C LEU A 11 34.29 -37.94 15.77
N GLY A 12 33.21 -38.59 16.11
CA GLY A 12 33.17 -39.97 16.56
C GLY A 12 32.18 -40.74 15.72
N ALA A 13 32.68 -41.66 14.93
CA ALA A 13 31.92 -42.56 14.09
C ALA A 13 31.25 -43.68 14.93
N ALA A 14 30.00 -43.99 14.60
CA ALA A 14 29.42 -45.29 14.93
C ALA A 14 28.67 -45.83 13.71
N CYS A 15 29.27 -46.81 13.05
CA CYS A 15 28.65 -47.68 12.07
C CYS A 15 27.71 -48.64 12.81
N VAL A 16 26.45 -48.74 12.40
CA VAL A 16 25.61 -49.94 12.59
C VAL A 16 25.03 -50.28 11.21
N ALA A 17 25.45 -51.45 10.74
CA ALA A 17 24.94 -52.08 9.53
C ALA A 17 23.55 -52.70 9.83
N CYS A 18 22.56 -52.43 9.02
CA CYS A 18 21.37 -53.24 8.84
C CYS A 18 21.08 -53.37 7.33
N GLY A 19 20.98 -54.63 6.93
CA GLY A 19 20.89 -55.10 5.56
C GLY A 19 19.60 -54.78 4.83
N GLY A 20 19.77 -54.70 3.59
CA GLY A 20 19.13 -54.95 2.34
C GLY A 20 17.60 -55.06 2.21
N ALA A 21 17.10 -54.27 1.31
CA ALA A 21 16.15 -54.66 0.25
C ALA A 21 16.20 -53.60 -0.83
N HIS A 22 16.84 -53.97 -1.97
CA HIS A 22 16.79 -53.14 -3.18
C HIS A 22 15.42 -53.27 -3.84
N LEU A 23 14.56 -52.27 -3.71
CA LEU A 23 13.46 -52.01 -4.65
C LEU A 23 13.93 -50.92 -5.60
N GLY A 24 14.27 -51.32 -6.82
CA GLY A 24 14.67 -50.45 -7.90
C GLY A 24 13.47 -49.58 -8.37
N PHE A 25 13.46 -48.33 -8.01
CA PHE A 25 12.60 -47.33 -8.65
C PHE A 25 13.36 -46.74 -9.85
N HIS A 26 13.00 -47.18 -11.05
CA HIS A 26 13.39 -46.49 -12.27
C HIS A 26 12.63 -45.15 -12.33
N ALA A 27 13.27 -44.06 -11.92
CA ALA A 27 12.79 -42.71 -12.17
C ALA A 27 13.09 -42.36 -13.62
N THR A 28 12.09 -42.35 -14.48
CA THR A 28 12.16 -41.70 -15.78
C THR A 28 12.34 -40.21 -15.61
N PRO A 29 13.29 -39.54 -16.28
CA PRO A 29 13.41 -38.08 -16.18
C PRO A 29 12.17 -37.43 -16.80
N VAL A 30 11.38 -36.74 -15.99
CA VAL A 30 10.35 -35.85 -16.49
C VAL A 30 11.07 -34.66 -17.11
N GLN A 31 11.08 -34.60 -18.42
CA GLN A 31 11.52 -33.43 -19.16
C GLN A 31 10.55 -32.28 -18.85
N ALA A 32 11.02 -31.28 -18.12
CA ALA A 32 10.28 -30.04 -17.94
C ALA A 32 10.05 -29.38 -19.30
N GLN A 33 8.82 -29.43 -19.78
CA GLN A 33 8.41 -28.67 -20.95
C GLN A 33 8.52 -27.16 -20.60
N GLN A 34 9.39 -26.45 -21.29
CA GLN A 34 9.42 -25.00 -21.26
C GLN A 34 8.06 -24.47 -21.73
N PRO A 35 7.44 -23.52 -20.99
CA PRO A 35 6.24 -22.87 -21.47
C PRO A 35 6.52 -22.17 -22.81
N PRO A 36 5.57 -22.19 -23.77
CA PRO A 36 5.75 -21.52 -25.04
C PRO A 36 6.04 -20.03 -24.82
N ALA A 37 7.03 -19.51 -25.54
CA ALA A 37 7.36 -18.09 -25.53
C ALA A 37 6.12 -17.27 -25.93
N PRO A 38 5.80 -16.16 -25.23
CA PRO A 38 4.66 -15.34 -25.58
C PRO A 38 4.86 -14.74 -26.98
N PRO A 39 3.80 -14.56 -27.77
CA PRO A 39 3.89 -14.04 -29.12
C PRO A 39 4.40 -12.59 -29.09
N ALA A 40 5.61 -12.38 -29.59
CA ALA A 40 6.33 -11.10 -29.57
C ALA A 40 5.64 -9.95 -30.38
N ALA A 41 4.66 -10.26 -31.21
CA ALA A 41 4.04 -9.29 -32.11
C ALA A 41 2.86 -8.50 -31.48
N ALA A 42 2.14 -9.07 -30.51
CA ALA A 42 1.01 -8.38 -29.87
C ALA A 42 1.49 -7.36 -28.82
N GLY A 43 2.61 -7.62 -28.16
CA GLY A 43 3.20 -6.72 -27.15
C GLY A 43 3.76 -5.44 -27.77
N ALA A 44 4.37 -5.51 -28.97
CA ALA A 44 4.96 -4.35 -29.62
C ALA A 44 3.90 -3.31 -30.09
N ALA A 45 2.73 -3.76 -30.52
CA ALA A 45 1.65 -2.87 -30.96
C ALA A 45 0.92 -2.18 -29.79
N ALA A 46 0.84 -2.84 -28.62
CA ALA A 46 0.30 -2.24 -27.39
C ALA A 46 1.30 -1.25 -26.76
N ALA A 47 2.59 -1.56 -26.79
CA ALA A 47 3.66 -0.71 -26.27
C ALA A 47 3.88 0.56 -27.11
N ALA A 48 3.53 0.54 -28.41
CA ALA A 48 3.63 1.71 -29.27
C ALA A 48 2.54 2.78 -28.97
N ARG A 49 1.49 2.46 -28.22
CA ARG A 49 0.35 3.37 -28.03
C ARG A 49 0.42 4.28 -26.80
N ARG A 50 1.41 4.16 -25.88
CA ARG A 50 1.47 4.99 -24.66
C ARG A 50 2.90 5.19 -24.16
N ARG A 51 3.73 5.93 -24.87
CA ARG A 51 5.05 6.36 -24.39
C ARG A 51 5.12 7.85 -24.06
N ASP A 52 3.99 8.53 -23.98
CA ASP A 52 3.88 9.97 -23.77
C ASP A 52 3.73 10.39 -22.29
N TRP A 53 3.73 9.41 -21.34
CA TRP A 53 3.61 9.70 -19.92
C TRP A 53 4.95 9.83 -19.17
N PHE A 54 6.07 9.72 -19.89
CA PHE A 54 7.41 10.03 -19.37
C PHE A 54 8.28 10.68 -20.46
N PRO A 55 9.28 11.52 -20.10
CA PRO A 55 9.71 11.84 -18.74
C PRO A 55 8.67 12.63 -17.96
N SER A 56 8.78 12.57 -16.61
CA SER A 56 7.95 13.36 -15.72
C SER A 56 8.07 14.85 -16.01
N ARG A 57 6.99 15.62 -15.76
CA ARG A 57 6.99 17.08 -15.84
C ARG A 57 8.00 17.74 -14.89
N TRP A 58 8.45 17.02 -13.88
CA TRP A 58 9.51 17.46 -12.94
C TRP A 58 10.90 16.99 -13.36
N GLY A 59 11.03 16.40 -14.53
CA GLY A 59 12.30 16.01 -15.16
C GLY A 59 12.59 14.49 -15.05
N PRO A 60 13.58 14.02 -15.83
CA PRO A 60 13.85 12.57 -15.98
C PRO A 60 14.45 11.92 -14.73
N GLN A 61 14.93 12.70 -13.76
CA GLN A 61 15.49 12.20 -12.50
C GLN A 61 14.48 12.24 -11.36
N ASP A 62 13.24 12.71 -11.59
CA ASP A 62 12.22 12.76 -10.58
C ASP A 62 11.82 11.36 -10.11
N GLU A 63 11.75 11.20 -8.80
CA GLU A 63 11.40 9.96 -8.13
C GLU A 63 10.23 10.11 -7.13
N ILE A 64 9.70 11.33 -6.98
CA ILE A 64 8.68 11.63 -5.96
C ILE A 64 7.34 12.12 -6.53
N GLY A 65 7.24 12.25 -7.85
CA GLY A 65 5.96 12.52 -8.51
C GLY A 65 5.19 13.71 -7.95
N ALA A 66 3.93 13.49 -7.61
CA ALA A 66 3.04 14.53 -7.11
C ALA A 66 3.50 15.13 -5.76
N ALA A 67 4.42 14.51 -5.03
CA ALA A 67 5.00 15.11 -3.83
C ALA A 67 5.80 16.39 -4.13
N ASN A 68 6.20 16.62 -5.37
CA ASN A 68 6.76 17.91 -5.81
C ASN A 68 5.76 19.09 -5.70
N LEU A 69 4.47 18.83 -5.52
CA LEU A 69 3.45 19.85 -5.26
C LEU A 69 3.42 20.35 -3.81
N LEU A 70 4.10 19.65 -2.90
CA LEU A 70 4.21 20.04 -1.51
C LEU A 70 5.19 21.19 -1.35
N THR A 71 4.67 22.40 -1.32
CA THR A 71 5.45 23.61 -1.09
C THR A 71 5.27 24.13 0.33
N PRO A 72 6.21 24.92 0.88
CA PRO A 72 6.01 25.59 2.18
C PRO A 72 4.70 26.38 2.24
N GLN A 73 4.31 27.03 1.15
CA GLN A 73 3.06 27.76 1.06
C GLN A 73 1.85 26.84 1.22
N LYS A 74 1.85 25.68 0.55
CA LYS A 74 0.79 24.69 0.66
C LYS A 74 0.62 24.19 2.09
N VAL A 75 1.73 23.96 2.79
CA VAL A 75 1.74 23.57 4.22
C VAL A 75 1.09 24.67 5.09
N LEU A 76 1.51 25.93 4.90
CA LEU A 76 0.97 27.06 5.68
C LEU A 76 -0.52 27.29 5.41
N GLU A 77 -0.99 27.05 4.19
CA GLU A 77 -2.41 27.09 3.88
C GLU A 77 -3.20 25.98 4.57
N ALA A 78 -2.65 24.75 4.55
CA ALA A 78 -3.28 23.59 5.16
C ALA A 78 -3.38 23.72 6.69
N ILE A 79 -2.37 24.25 7.36
CA ILE A 79 -2.36 24.47 8.82
C ILE A 79 -3.53 25.35 9.27
N ARG A 80 -3.97 26.29 8.44
CA ARG A 80 -5.11 27.19 8.76
C ARG A 80 -6.45 26.45 8.86
N LEU A 81 -6.52 25.19 8.41
CA LEU A 81 -7.71 24.34 8.53
C LEU A 81 -7.87 23.75 9.93
N ALA A 82 -6.80 23.66 10.71
CA ALA A 82 -6.82 23.20 12.09
C ALA A 82 -7.38 24.28 13.03
N ARG A 83 -8.71 24.48 13.01
CA ARG A 83 -9.40 25.57 13.75
C ARG A 83 -9.95 25.12 15.10
N GLU A 84 -10.30 23.83 15.22
CA GLU A 84 -10.93 23.26 16.42
C GLU A 84 -9.95 22.44 17.26
N GLY A 85 -8.82 22.05 16.65
CA GLY A 85 -7.84 21.18 17.31
C GLY A 85 -8.31 19.73 17.47
N LYS A 86 -9.45 19.36 16.86
CA LYS A 86 -9.94 17.97 16.88
C LYS A 86 -9.14 17.12 15.91
N THR A 87 -8.61 16.01 16.42
CA THR A 87 -7.83 15.05 15.64
C THR A 87 -8.64 13.80 15.33
N TYR A 88 -8.42 13.23 14.15
CA TYR A 88 -9.02 11.97 13.70
C TYR A 88 -7.89 11.03 13.24
N ARG A 89 -7.89 9.84 13.78
CA ARG A 89 -7.01 8.78 13.29
C ARG A 89 -7.62 8.17 12.04
N LEU A 90 -6.88 8.20 10.93
CA LEU A 90 -7.33 7.63 9.66
C LEU A 90 -6.79 6.21 9.43
N GLY A 91 -5.93 5.71 10.31
CA GLY A 91 -5.40 4.35 10.24
C GLY A 91 -6.28 3.36 11.00
N ILE A 92 -6.49 2.18 10.42
CA ILE A 92 -7.12 1.06 11.13
C ILE A 92 -6.10 0.33 12.01
N VAL A 93 -6.59 -0.36 13.04
CA VAL A 93 -5.75 -1.29 13.82
C VAL A 93 -5.47 -2.52 12.98
N VAL A 94 -4.21 -2.92 12.92
CA VAL A 94 -3.75 -4.06 12.13
C VAL A 94 -3.34 -5.20 13.05
N ASP A 95 -3.86 -6.40 12.77
CA ASP A 95 -3.50 -7.64 13.45
C ASP A 95 -3.46 -8.83 12.47
N ARG A 96 -3.24 -10.04 13.00
CA ARG A 96 -3.17 -11.27 12.19
C ARG A 96 -4.47 -11.62 11.46
N ASN A 97 -5.60 -11.05 11.86
CA ASN A 97 -6.91 -11.30 11.28
C ASN A 97 -7.35 -10.18 10.33
N THR A 98 -6.56 -9.13 10.20
CA THR A 98 -6.87 -8.02 9.28
C THR A 98 -7.03 -8.55 7.87
N PRO A 99 -8.21 -8.39 7.25
CA PRO A 99 -8.42 -8.82 5.88
C PRO A 99 -7.46 -8.10 4.91
N ALA A 100 -6.91 -8.87 3.99
CA ALA A 100 -6.00 -8.34 2.98
C ALA A 100 -6.09 -9.14 1.69
N PHE A 101 -5.70 -8.55 0.58
CA PHE A 101 -5.62 -9.25 -0.71
C PHE A 101 -4.64 -10.42 -0.64
N PRO A 102 -5.07 -11.66 -0.94
CA PRO A 102 -4.21 -12.83 -0.82
C PRO A 102 -2.95 -12.75 -1.69
N PRO A 103 -1.80 -13.25 -1.25
CA PRO A 103 -1.54 -13.99 0.01
C PRO A 103 -1.10 -13.10 1.19
N ARG A 104 -1.39 -11.81 1.17
CA ARG A 104 -0.90 -10.83 2.15
C ARG A 104 -1.43 -11.13 3.55
N SER A 105 -0.56 -10.99 4.54
CA SER A 105 -0.86 -11.11 5.96
C SER A 105 0.17 -10.36 6.77
N VAL A 106 -0.12 -10.09 8.03
CA VAL A 106 0.81 -9.51 8.99
C VAL A 106 0.64 -10.17 10.34
N ALA A 107 1.72 -10.29 11.10
CA ALA A 107 1.70 -10.79 12.45
C ALA A 107 2.66 -10.03 13.34
N VAL A 108 2.23 -9.75 14.55
CA VAL A 108 3.08 -9.24 15.63
C VAL A 108 3.40 -10.38 16.56
N THR A 109 4.65 -10.58 16.88
CA THR A 109 5.12 -11.55 17.87
C THR A 109 5.83 -10.79 18.98
N VAL A 110 5.32 -10.92 20.20
CA VAL A 110 5.96 -10.35 21.38
C VAL A 110 6.93 -11.38 21.95
N MET A 111 8.16 -10.98 22.21
CA MET A 111 9.22 -11.82 22.73
C MET A 111 9.71 -11.24 24.07
N MET A 112 9.96 -12.14 25.00
CA MET A 112 10.70 -11.83 26.21
C MET A 112 11.97 -12.67 26.21
N PRO A 113 13.15 -12.05 26.35
CA PRO A 113 14.36 -12.81 26.55
C PRO A 113 14.17 -13.68 27.79
N ASP A 114 14.45 -14.94 27.67
CA ASP A 114 14.36 -15.98 28.67
C ASP A 114 12.99 -16.53 28.99
N GLN A 115 11.87 -15.77 29.05
CA GLN A 115 10.54 -16.36 29.34
C GLN A 115 9.34 -15.45 29.12
N PHE A 116 8.15 -16.07 28.99
CA PHE A 116 6.86 -15.42 29.19
C PHE A 116 6.59 -15.23 30.69
N GLY A 117 5.92 -14.13 31.06
CA GLY A 117 5.43 -13.92 32.43
C GLY A 117 6.26 -12.98 33.31
N GLY A 118 7.09 -12.12 32.73
CA GLY A 118 7.75 -11.06 33.48
C GLY A 118 9.06 -11.46 34.15
N ALA A 119 9.81 -12.38 33.54
CA ALA A 119 11.13 -12.75 34.03
C ALA A 119 12.06 -11.54 34.11
N VAL A 120 12.89 -11.54 35.14
CA VAL A 120 13.95 -10.54 35.30
C VAL A 120 15.12 -10.92 34.43
N VAL A 121 15.70 -9.95 33.71
CA VAL A 121 16.82 -10.16 32.83
C VAL A 121 18.10 -10.31 33.63
N GLY A 122 18.66 -11.51 33.63
CA GLY A 122 19.94 -11.81 34.25
C GLY A 122 19.98 -11.43 35.72
N GLU A 123 21.19 -11.09 36.18
CA GLU A 123 21.49 -10.65 37.56
C GLU A 123 21.45 -9.12 37.71
N SER A 124 20.56 -8.43 36.96
CA SER A 124 20.46 -6.98 37.02
C SER A 124 20.03 -6.52 38.43
N GLU A 125 20.81 -5.66 39.06
CA GLU A 125 20.53 -5.15 40.42
C GLU A 125 19.22 -4.37 40.50
N ASN A 126 18.82 -3.68 39.41
CA ASN A 126 17.57 -2.96 39.29
C ASN A 126 16.39 -3.84 38.85
N ARG A 127 16.60 -5.18 38.75
CA ARG A 127 15.58 -6.19 38.43
C ARG A 127 14.77 -5.85 37.16
N MET A 128 15.46 -5.42 36.11
CA MET A 128 14.86 -5.03 34.83
C MET A 128 14.08 -6.17 34.19
N SER A 129 12.91 -5.86 33.66
CA SER A 129 12.13 -6.73 32.78
C SER A 129 11.77 -5.95 31.50
N TYR A 130 11.72 -6.61 30.36
CA TYR A 130 11.33 -5.99 29.10
C TYR A 130 10.69 -6.95 28.15
N CYS A 131 9.97 -6.43 27.18
CA CYS A 131 9.45 -7.16 26.03
C CYS A 131 9.94 -6.48 24.77
N ASP A 132 10.30 -7.29 23.78
CA ASP A 132 10.53 -6.85 22.42
C ASP A 132 9.43 -7.41 21.52
N ASP A 133 9.22 -6.77 20.39
CA ASP A 133 8.28 -7.25 19.39
C ASP A 133 8.93 -7.33 18.00
N MET A 134 8.37 -8.21 17.21
CA MET A 134 8.76 -8.44 15.83
C MET A 134 7.50 -8.41 14.96
N VAL A 135 7.56 -7.65 13.85
CA VAL A 135 6.52 -7.66 12.82
C VAL A 135 7.00 -8.47 11.64
N THR A 136 6.18 -9.43 11.23
CA THR A 136 6.40 -10.22 10.01
C THR A 136 5.19 -10.09 9.12
N GLY A 137 5.37 -9.70 7.85
CA GLY A 137 4.24 -9.57 6.93
C GLY A 137 4.50 -8.67 5.74
N TRP A 138 3.42 -8.38 5.04
CA TRP A 138 3.41 -7.47 3.90
C TRP A 138 3.04 -6.06 4.34
N PHE A 139 3.63 -5.05 3.71
CA PHE A 139 3.27 -3.64 3.91
C PHE A 139 1.91 -3.27 3.30
N GLY A 140 1.39 -4.09 2.38
CA GLY A 140 0.07 -3.92 1.78
C GLY A 140 -1.04 -4.55 2.61
N VAL A 141 -1.08 -4.31 3.93
CA VAL A 141 -2.12 -4.79 4.87
C VAL A 141 -2.58 -3.62 5.74
N GLY A 142 -3.89 -3.49 5.90
CA GLY A 142 -4.48 -2.38 6.65
C GLY A 142 -4.35 -1.05 5.92
N THR A 143 -4.35 0.06 6.67
CA THR A 143 -4.17 1.38 6.07
C THR A 143 -2.75 1.51 5.55
N GLN A 144 -2.61 1.80 4.26
CA GLN A 144 -1.32 1.77 3.58
C GLN A 144 -1.16 2.92 2.59
N ILE A 145 0.08 3.19 2.22
CA ILE A 145 0.48 4.01 1.10
C ILE A 145 1.09 3.14 0.02
N ASP A 146 0.66 3.33 -1.22
CA ASP A 146 1.30 2.78 -2.40
C ASP A 146 2.23 3.83 -2.99
N GLY A 147 3.52 3.47 -3.05
CA GLY A 147 4.56 4.28 -3.68
C GLY A 147 4.64 4.05 -5.19
N LEU A 148 5.43 4.89 -5.85
CA LEU A 148 5.53 4.94 -7.32
C LEU A 148 6.23 3.71 -7.94
N ALA A 149 6.82 2.85 -7.11
CA ALA A 149 7.39 1.56 -7.52
C ALA A 149 6.44 0.38 -7.27
N HIS A 150 5.19 0.62 -6.81
CA HIS A 150 4.26 -0.47 -6.49
C HIS A 150 3.66 -1.10 -7.73
N LEU A 151 3.17 -0.30 -8.68
CA LEU A 151 2.50 -0.79 -9.88
C LEU A 151 2.95 -0.03 -11.13
N GLY A 152 3.20 -0.78 -12.21
CA GLY A 152 3.67 -0.26 -13.48
C GLY A 152 2.85 -0.75 -14.68
N ILE A 153 3.32 -0.43 -15.87
CA ILE A 153 2.74 -0.84 -17.16
C ILE A 153 3.84 -1.49 -17.99
N ASP A 154 3.63 -2.75 -18.37
CA ASP A 154 4.58 -3.50 -19.22
C ASP A 154 6.04 -3.44 -18.68
N GLY A 155 6.18 -3.64 -17.36
CA GLY A 155 7.48 -3.60 -16.68
C GLY A 155 8.11 -2.20 -16.56
N VAL A 156 7.37 -1.14 -16.91
CA VAL A 156 7.79 0.25 -16.78
C VAL A 156 6.98 0.92 -15.68
N PHE A 157 7.66 1.52 -14.73
CA PHE A 157 7.10 2.25 -13.58
C PHE A 157 7.23 3.75 -13.78
N TYR A 158 6.73 4.52 -12.82
CA TYR A 158 6.73 5.96 -12.87
C TYR A 158 8.04 6.52 -13.46
N ASN A 159 7.90 7.56 -14.27
CA ASN A 159 8.98 8.29 -14.93
C ASN A 159 9.91 7.40 -15.80
N GLY A 160 9.35 6.33 -16.41
CA GLY A 160 10.08 5.49 -17.36
C GLY A 160 11.08 4.51 -16.72
N ASN A 161 11.03 4.31 -15.41
CA ASN A 161 11.91 3.37 -14.71
C ASN A 161 11.53 1.93 -15.06
N LYS A 162 12.45 1.19 -15.67
CA LYS A 162 12.22 -0.21 -16.04
C LYS A 162 12.53 -1.13 -14.85
N ALA A 163 11.65 -2.08 -14.58
CA ALA A 163 11.79 -3.02 -13.45
C ALA A 163 13.17 -3.67 -13.38
N GLN A 164 13.69 -4.15 -14.50
CA GLN A 164 14.98 -4.81 -14.58
C GLN A 164 16.16 -3.94 -14.11
N ASP A 165 16.03 -2.62 -14.18
CA ASP A 165 17.10 -1.69 -13.86
C ASP A 165 17.14 -1.32 -12.38
N PHE A 166 15.97 -1.36 -11.66
CA PHE A 166 15.91 -0.85 -10.30
C PHE A 166 15.28 -1.81 -9.26
N VAL A 167 14.54 -2.84 -9.66
CA VAL A 167 13.95 -3.80 -8.73
C VAL A 167 14.98 -4.87 -8.33
N ARG A 168 15.13 -5.08 -7.03
CA ARG A 168 16.01 -6.12 -6.45
C ARG A 168 15.25 -6.85 -5.34
N THR A 169 15.64 -8.07 -5.05
CA THR A 169 15.07 -8.84 -3.92
C THR A 169 15.35 -8.19 -2.55
N THR A 170 16.36 -7.34 -2.48
CA THR A 170 16.75 -6.58 -1.29
C THR A 170 16.06 -5.21 -1.19
N GLY A 171 15.15 -4.90 -2.10
CA GLY A 171 14.45 -3.62 -2.20
C GLY A 171 14.71 -2.90 -3.52
N VAL A 172 13.88 -1.91 -3.83
CA VAL A 172 14.06 -1.08 -5.02
C VAL A 172 15.18 -0.05 -4.81
N THR A 173 15.93 0.24 -5.88
CA THR A 173 17.01 1.24 -5.83
C THR A 173 16.55 2.63 -6.26
N ARG A 174 15.35 2.71 -6.85
CA ARG A 174 14.67 3.95 -7.23
C ARG A 174 13.21 3.89 -6.80
N LEU A 175 12.54 5.04 -6.69
CA LEU A 175 11.13 5.16 -6.38
C LEU A 175 10.72 4.56 -5.01
N GLY A 176 11.66 4.30 -4.10
CA GLY A 176 11.35 3.77 -2.78
C GLY A 176 10.61 4.78 -1.91
N ILE A 177 9.73 4.28 -1.03
CA ILE A 177 8.88 5.14 -0.18
C ILE A 177 9.67 6.02 0.79
N GLU A 178 10.90 5.66 1.12
CA GLU A 178 11.78 6.46 1.98
C GLU A 178 12.21 7.81 1.36
N LYS A 179 11.99 7.97 0.04
CA LYS A 179 12.28 9.23 -0.68
C LYS A 179 11.12 10.22 -0.64
N ILE A 180 9.93 9.76 -0.25
CA ILE A 180 8.73 10.58 -0.19
C ILE A 180 8.86 11.55 0.99
N PRO A 181 8.68 12.88 0.80
CA PRO A 181 8.65 13.81 1.92
C PRO A 181 7.40 13.59 2.78
N PRO A 182 7.39 14.02 4.06
CA PRO A 182 6.18 13.98 4.87
C PRO A 182 5.03 14.75 4.20
N PHE A 183 3.83 14.20 4.23
CA PHE A 183 2.64 14.89 3.74
C PHE A 183 2.08 15.77 4.84
N VAL A 184 2.13 17.07 4.63
CA VAL A 184 1.42 18.07 5.41
C VAL A 184 0.70 18.97 4.41
N THR A 185 -0.59 18.70 4.17
CA THR A 185 -1.34 19.35 3.13
C THR A 185 -2.84 19.37 3.44
N ARG A 186 -3.62 20.04 2.63
CA ARG A 186 -5.07 19.95 2.67
C ARG A 186 -5.52 18.61 2.15
N ALA A 187 -6.51 18.00 2.80
CA ALA A 187 -7.30 16.93 2.22
C ALA A 187 -8.76 17.33 2.07
N VAL A 188 -9.40 16.75 1.08
CA VAL A 188 -10.85 16.85 0.86
C VAL A 188 -11.47 15.46 0.85
N LEU A 189 -12.66 15.34 1.47
CA LEU A 189 -13.42 14.11 1.52
C LEU A 189 -14.63 14.23 0.60
N VAL A 190 -14.81 13.24 -0.27
CA VAL A 190 -15.98 13.07 -1.15
C VAL A 190 -16.79 11.89 -0.62
N ASP A 191 -17.94 12.16 -0.04
CA ASP A 191 -18.83 11.14 0.51
C ASP A 191 -19.76 10.57 -0.57
N LEU A 192 -19.32 9.47 -1.18
CA LEU A 192 -20.05 8.78 -2.23
C LEU A 192 -21.25 7.99 -1.70
N ALA A 193 -21.16 7.48 -0.48
CA ALA A 193 -22.26 6.79 0.17
C ALA A 193 -23.44 7.76 0.41
N ARG A 194 -23.16 8.95 0.95
CA ARG A 194 -24.15 10.02 1.11
C ARG A 194 -24.68 10.50 -0.25
N PHE A 195 -23.82 10.65 -1.25
CA PHE A 195 -24.25 11.07 -2.59
C PHE A 195 -25.29 10.12 -3.17
N ARG A 196 -25.10 8.80 -3.00
CA ARG A 196 -26.07 7.77 -3.40
C ARG A 196 -27.21 7.54 -2.41
N ASN A 197 -27.27 8.32 -1.32
CA ASN A 197 -28.26 8.18 -0.23
C ASN A 197 -28.29 6.74 0.33
N ARG A 198 -27.12 6.16 0.58
CA ARG A 198 -26.94 4.80 1.10
C ARG A 198 -25.90 4.79 2.22
N PRO A 199 -25.98 3.83 3.15
CA PRO A 199 -24.96 3.70 4.21
C PRO A 199 -23.58 3.27 3.67
N ARG A 200 -23.57 2.57 2.54
CA ARG A 200 -22.37 2.17 1.81
C ARG A 200 -22.71 1.78 0.38
N LEU A 201 -21.69 1.75 -0.47
CA LEU A 201 -21.75 1.15 -1.81
C LEU A 201 -21.58 -0.37 -1.70
N ASP A 202 -22.00 -1.12 -2.73
CA ASP A 202 -21.81 -2.57 -2.81
C ASP A 202 -20.53 -2.93 -3.58
N GLY A 203 -20.02 -4.16 -3.35
CA GLY A 203 -18.85 -4.66 -4.06
C GLY A 203 -19.06 -4.68 -5.58
N GLY A 204 -18.02 -4.32 -6.33
CA GLY A 204 -18.05 -4.18 -7.79
C GLY A 204 -18.77 -2.95 -8.33
N GLU A 205 -19.39 -2.13 -7.47
CA GLU A 205 -20.02 -0.87 -7.93
C GLU A 205 -18.94 0.13 -8.38
N LEU A 206 -19.09 0.58 -9.63
CA LEU A 206 -18.20 1.57 -10.21
C LEU A 206 -18.61 2.99 -9.84
N VAL A 207 -17.63 3.80 -9.52
CA VAL A 207 -17.73 5.25 -9.35
C VAL A 207 -17.12 5.91 -10.59
N THR A 208 -17.95 6.49 -11.43
CA THR A 208 -17.53 7.08 -12.70
C THR A 208 -17.01 8.51 -12.54
N ALA A 209 -16.28 9.00 -13.55
CA ALA A 209 -15.82 10.40 -13.60
C ALA A 209 -16.98 11.41 -13.48
N ASP A 210 -18.11 11.14 -14.13
CA ASP A 210 -19.27 12.03 -14.07
C ASP A 210 -19.91 12.03 -12.68
N GLU A 211 -19.96 10.88 -12.03
CA GLU A 211 -20.43 10.76 -10.66
C GLU A 211 -19.51 11.50 -9.67
N LEU A 212 -18.19 11.36 -9.82
CA LEU A 212 -17.23 12.11 -9.00
C LEU A 212 -17.45 13.63 -9.14
N ARG A 213 -17.63 14.12 -10.38
CA ARG A 213 -17.93 15.55 -10.62
C ARG A 213 -19.21 15.98 -9.92
N ALA A 214 -20.28 15.19 -10.08
CA ALA A 214 -21.59 15.50 -9.50
C ALA A 214 -21.54 15.48 -7.97
N ALA A 215 -20.87 14.47 -7.37
CA ALA A 215 -20.71 14.36 -5.92
C ALA A 215 -19.91 15.54 -5.35
N MET A 216 -18.77 15.88 -5.97
CA MET A 216 -17.96 17.03 -5.58
C MET A 216 -18.75 18.34 -5.69
N GLN A 217 -19.50 18.53 -6.76
CA GLN A 217 -20.35 19.71 -6.94
C GLN A 217 -21.45 19.80 -5.89
N GLN A 218 -22.18 18.71 -5.64
CA GLN A 218 -23.26 18.68 -4.64
C GLN A 218 -22.75 18.95 -3.22
N GLN A 219 -21.55 18.46 -2.90
CA GLN A 219 -20.95 18.60 -1.58
C GLN A 219 -20.09 19.87 -1.43
N ASN A 220 -20.03 20.69 -2.49
CA ASN A 220 -19.18 21.88 -2.56
C ASN A 220 -17.70 21.58 -2.27
N VAL A 221 -17.22 20.40 -2.71
CA VAL A 221 -15.83 19.99 -2.58
C VAL A 221 -15.05 20.46 -3.82
N ARG A 222 -13.95 21.17 -3.60
CA ARG A 222 -13.04 21.63 -4.64
C ARG A 222 -11.64 21.15 -4.38
N VAL A 223 -11.07 20.43 -5.34
CA VAL A 223 -9.67 19.96 -5.30
C VAL A 223 -8.75 21.01 -5.92
N THR A 224 -7.61 21.20 -5.28
CA THR A 224 -6.50 22.02 -5.82
C THR A 224 -5.21 21.18 -5.89
N PRO A 225 -4.26 21.52 -6.77
CA PRO A 225 -3.01 20.77 -6.89
C PRO A 225 -2.31 20.54 -5.55
N GLY A 226 -1.89 19.30 -5.30
CA GLY A 226 -1.23 18.91 -4.05
C GLY A 226 -2.16 18.56 -2.89
N ASP A 227 -3.47 18.57 -3.07
CA ASP A 227 -4.43 18.07 -2.08
C ASP A 227 -4.40 16.54 -2.01
N VAL A 228 -4.83 15.97 -0.90
CA VAL A 228 -5.23 14.57 -0.82
C VAL A 228 -6.73 14.48 -1.05
N VAL A 229 -7.16 13.64 -2.00
CA VAL A 229 -8.58 13.36 -2.25
C VAL A 229 -8.94 12.06 -1.56
N VAL A 230 -9.88 12.08 -0.63
CA VAL A 230 -10.35 10.92 0.11
C VAL A 230 -11.77 10.57 -0.33
N LEU A 231 -11.97 9.35 -0.80
CA LEU A 231 -13.27 8.82 -1.21
C LEU A 231 -13.86 7.99 -0.06
N HIS A 232 -15.04 8.37 0.41
CA HIS A 232 -15.80 7.58 1.37
C HIS A 232 -16.89 6.79 0.65
N THR A 233 -16.77 5.48 0.69
CA THR A 233 -17.77 4.54 0.12
C THR A 233 -18.62 3.87 1.18
N GLY A 234 -18.23 3.96 2.46
CA GLY A 234 -18.80 3.24 3.59
C GLY A 234 -18.35 1.78 3.68
N TRP A 235 -17.48 1.32 2.77
CA TRP A 235 -17.05 -0.08 2.66
C TRP A 235 -16.32 -0.57 3.91
N LEU A 236 -15.50 0.28 4.53
CA LEU A 236 -14.76 -0.07 5.73
C LEU A 236 -15.65 -0.54 6.88
N SER A 237 -16.95 -0.20 6.90
CA SER A 237 -17.89 -0.70 7.89
C SER A 237 -18.02 -2.23 7.89
N LEU A 238 -17.66 -2.90 6.81
CA LEU A 238 -17.69 -4.37 6.69
C LEU A 238 -16.49 -5.05 7.36
N ILE A 239 -15.41 -4.36 7.62
CA ILE A 239 -14.19 -4.98 8.14
C ILE A 239 -14.44 -5.78 9.44
N GLU A 240 -15.37 -5.31 10.26
CA GLU A 240 -15.77 -5.96 11.52
C GLU A 240 -17.06 -6.80 11.35
N GLN A 241 -17.96 -6.40 10.43
CA GLN A 241 -19.26 -7.04 10.25
C GLN A 241 -19.17 -8.30 9.37
N ASP A 242 -18.41 -8.22 8.29
CA ASP A 242 -18.19 -9.32 7.34
C ASP A 242 -16.79 -9.20 6.72
N PRO A 243 -15.74 -9.56 7.47
CA PRO A 243 -14.36 -9.44 7.02
C PRO A 243 -14.05 -10.27 5.77
N ARG A 244 -14.80 -11.35 5.52
CA ARG A 244 -14.65 -12.16 4.31
C ARG A 244 -15.12 -11.40 3.10
N ARG A 245 -16.31 -10.81 3.17
CA ARG A 245 -16.87 -9.97 2.11
C ARG A 245 -15.98 -8.74 1.88
N PHE A 246 -15.55 -8.08 2.97
CA PHE A 246 -14.65 -6.94 2.90
C PHE A 246 -13.41 -7.23 2.04
N GLY A 247 -12.75 -8.37 2.24
CA GLY A 247 -11.50 -8.72 1.55
C GLY A 247 -11.67 -9.36 0.17
N SER A 248 -12.89 -9.67 -0.29
CA SER A 248 -13.14 -10.38 -1.56
C SER A 248 -13.67 -9.50 -2.67
N GLU A 249 -14.28 -8.39 -2.35
CA GLU A 249 -14.86 -7.42 -3.29
C GLU A 249 -14.76 -6.02 -2.70
N GLU A 250 -14.98 -4.99 -3.51
CA GLU A 250 -15.10 -3.61 -3.06
C GLU A 250 -15.70 -2.71 -4.15
N PRO A 251 -16.36 -1.60 -3.79
CA PRO A 251 -16.69 -0.54 -4.73
C PRO A 251 -15.45 0.32 -5.00
N GLY A 252 -15.46 1.06 -6.10
CA GLY A 252 -14.38 2.01 -6.35
C GLY A 252 -14.43 2.63 -7.73
N ILE A 253 -13.40 3.39 -8.06
CA ILE A 253 -13.29 4.07 -9.34
C ILE A 253 -12.94 3.10 -10.47
N ASP A 254 -13.23 3.52 -11.70
CA ASP A 254 -12.68 2.94 -12.93
C ASP A 254 -11.51 3.79 -13.46
N ALA A 255 -10.95 3.38 -14.58
CA ALA A 255 -9.86 4.13 -15.23
C ALA A 255 -10.25 5.57 -15.56
N ALA A 256 -11.48 5.81 -16.03
CA ALA A 256 -11.95 7.16 -16.36
C ALA A 256 -12.09 8.03 -15.10
N GLY A 257 -12.53 7.43 -13.97
CA GLY A 257 -12.54 8.08 -12.67
C GLY A 257 -11.12 8.45 -12.21
N ALA A 258 -10.16 7.54 -12.39
CA ALA A 258 -8.75 7.79 -12.07
C ALA A 258 -8.15 8.88 -12.97
N GLU A 259 -8.44 8.89 -14.27
CA GLU A 259 -8.01 9.96 -15.21
C GLU A 259 -8.59 11.33 -14.83
N TYR A 260 -9.87 11.34 -14.43
CA TYR A 260 -10.49 12.58 -13.95
C TYR A 260 -9.80 13.09 -12.68
N LEU A 261 -9.61 12.23 -11.68
CA LEU A 261 -8.91 12.60 -10.45
C LEU A 261 -7.49 13.07 -10.75
N ALA A 262 -6.75 12.36 -11.60
CA ALA A 262 -5.40 12.76 -12.00
C ALA A 262 -5.37 14.16 -12.68
N SER A 263 -6.40 14.52 -13.45
CA SER A 263 -6.51 15.84 -14.08
C SER A 263 -6.60 16.99 -13.07
N LEU A 264 -7.03 16.71 -11.83
CA LEU A 264 -7.10 17.67 -10.73
C LEU A 264 -5.73 17.85 -10.03
N GLN A 265 -4.74 17.04 -10.39
CA GLN A 265 -3.37 17.06 -9.86
C GLN A 265 -3.28 16.89 -8.34
N PRO A 266 -3.96 15.93 -7.72
CA PRO A 266 -3.81 15.68 -6.31
C PRO A 266 -2.41 15.14 -5.97
N LEU A 267 -2.01 15.25 -4.70
CA LEU A 267 -0.86 14.57 -4.14
C LEU A 267 -1.10 13.06 -4.08
N ALA A 268 -2.27 12.69 -3.58
CA ALA A 268 -2.71 11.32 -3.41
C ALA A 268 -4.22 11.20 -3.57
N VAL A 269 -4.66 10.01 -3.97
CA VAL A 269 -6.06 9.58 -3.93
C VAL A 269 -6.17 8.47 -2.89
N GLY A 270 -7.10 8.59 -1.95
CA GLY A 270 -7.33 7.58 -0.93
C GLY A 270 -8.79 7.15 -0.87
N ALA A 271 -9.05 5.97 -0.28
CA ALA A 271 -10.40 5.48 -0.05
C ALA A 271 -10.47 4.64 1.23
N ASP A 272 -11.70 4.39 1.67
CA ASP A 272 -12.01 3.45 2.75
C ASP A 272 -12.15 2.00 2.27
N THR A 273 -11.61 1.70 1.09
CA THR A 273 -11.50 0.39 0.44
C THR A 273 -10.05 -0.08 0.41
N TRP A 274 -9.82 -1.35 0.11
CA TRP A 274 -8.48 -1.95 0.11
C TRP A 274 -7.73 -1.88 -1.23
N GLY A 275 -8.33 -1.28 -2.27
CA GLY A 275 -7.73 -1.13 -3.60
C GLY A 275 -8.21 0.08 -4.39
N VAL A 276 -9.02 0.98 -3.84
CA VAL A 276 -9.55 2.20 -4.48
C VAL A 276 -10.39 1.95 -5.73
N GLU A 277 -10.12 0.88 -6.47
CA GLU A 277 -10.83 0.47 -7.70
C GLU A 277 -11.92 -0.57 -7.38
N ALA A 278 -12.97 -0.61 -8.19
CA ALA A 278 -14.04 -1.60 -8.00
C ALA A 278 -13.56 -3.03 -8.30
N VAL A 279 -13.80 -3.94 -7.36
CA VAL A 279 -13.54 -5.37 -7.49
C VAL A 279 -14.85 -6.13 -7.21
N PRO A 280 -15.29 -7.07 -8.10
CA PRO A 280 -14.61 -7.56 -9.30
C PRO A 280 -14.52 -6.53 -10.43
N PHE A 281 -13.45 -6.61 -11.21
CA PHE A 281 -13.29 -5.75 -12.38
C PHE A 281 -14.34 -6.03 -13.44
N LYS A 282 -14.90 -4.97 -14.03
CA LYS A 282 -15.89 -5.08 -15.11
C LYS A 282 -15.36 -5.90 -16.30
N ASN A 283 -14.08 -5.75 -16.61
CA ASN A 283 -13.38 -6.60 -17.56
C ASN A 283 -12.26 -7.34 -16.82
N PRO A 284 -12.38 -8.66 -16.59
CA PRO A 284 -11.40 -9.44 -15.82
C PRO A 284 -10.03 -9.56 -16.52
N LYS A 285 -9.90 -9.11 -17.76
CA LYS A 285 -8.62 -9.03 -18.49
C LYS A 285 -7.94 -7.67 -18.36
N VAL A 286 -8.61 -6.69 -17.75
CA VAL A 286 -8.08 -5.33 -17.53
C VAL A 286 -8.22 -5.03 -16.04
N ILE A 287 -7.15 -5.25 -15.31
CA ILE A 287 -7.11 -5.15 -13.84
C ILE A 287 -6.21 -3.98 -13.43
N TRP A 288 -6.56 -3.32 -12.32
CA TRP A 288 -5.76 -2.27 -11.69
C TRP A 288 -5.37 -1.13 -12.64
N GLN A 289 -6.28 -0.76 -13.55
CA GLN A 289 -6.01 0.29 -14.54
C GLN A 289 -6.00 1.67 -13.90
N GLY A 290 -6.77 1.90 -12.86
CA GLY A 290 -6.74 3.13 -12.07
C GLY A 290 -5.39 3.31 -11.36
N HIS A 291 -4.81 2.25 -10.79
CA HIS A 291 -3.45 2.27 -10.24
C HIS A 291 -2.42 2.64 -11.30
N GLN A 292 -2.56 2.07 -12.52
CA GLN A 292 -1.67 2.43 -13.63
C GLN A 292 -1.75 3.91 -13.97
N VAL A 293 -2.97 4.47 -13.99
CA VAL A 293 -3.20 5.89 -14.25
C VAL A 293 -2.60 6.75 -13.13
N LEU A 294 -2.89 6.44 -11.88
CA LEU A 294 -2.45 7.26 -10.74
C LEU A 294 -0.94 7.13 -10.51
N LEU A 295 -0.44 5.93 -10.24
CA LEU A 295 0.94 5.70 -9.85
C LEU A 295 1.91 5.86 -11.01
N ALA A 296 1.75 5.04 -12.08
CA ALA A 296 2.74 4.96 -13.14
C ALA A 296 2.71 6.17 -14.06
N GLN A 297 1.52 6.59 -14.51
CA GLN A 297 1.39 7.64 -15.53
C GLN A 297 1.46 9.05 -14.94
N ASN A 298 0.94 9.26 -13.72
CA ASN A 298 0.82 10.60 -13.14
C ASN A 298 1.63 10.83 -11.87
N GLY A 299 2.26 9.80 -11.30
CA GLY A 299 3.05 9.92 -10.08
C GLY A 299 2.23 10.33 -8.85
N ILE A 300 0.94 9.99 -8.83
CA ILE A 300 -0.01 10.27 -7.75
C ILE A 300 -0.06 9.04 -6.83
N TYR A 301 0.12 9.26 -5.53
CA TYR A 301 0.11 8.19 -4.54
C TYR A 301 -1.30 7.65 -4.30
N ILE A 302 -1.39 6.38 -3.85
CA ILE A 302 -2.66 5.79 -3.43
C ILE A 302 -2.61 5.52 -1.93
N LEU A 303 -3.74 5.79 -1.25
CA LEU A 303 -3.91 5.52 0.17
C LEU A 303 -5.12 4.61 0.33
N GLU A 304 -4.94 3.47 0.98
CA GLU A 304 -5.98 2.45 1.09
C GLU A 304 -6.41 2.23 2.53
N ASN A 305 -7.62 1.72 2.72
CA ASN A 305 -8.21 1.42 4.03
C ASN A 305 -8.20 2.60 5.01
N LEU A 306 -8.49 3.81 4.53
CA LEU A 306 -8.60 4.98 5.39
C LEU A 306 -9.87 4.90 6.24
N ASP A 307 -9.73 5.05 7.56
CA ASP A 307 -10.89 5.15 8.44
C ASP A 307 -11.50 6.55 8.39
N THR A 308 -12.49 6.71 7.54
CA THR A 308 -13.19 7.98 7.30
C THR A 308 -14.47 8.13 8.12
N ARG A 309 -14.84 7.11 8.91
CA ARG A 309 -16.14 7.03 9.60
C ARG A 309 -16.39 8.20 10.55
N GLU A 310 -15.38 8.62 11.30
CA GLU A 310 -15.51 9.77 12.20
C GLU A 310 -15.61 11.10 11.47
N LEU A 311 -14.87 11.28 10.38
CA LEU A 311 -14.96 12.48 9.54
C LEU A 311 -16.37 12.66 8.97
N VAL A 312 -16.95 11.59 8.43
CA VAL A 312 -18.30 11.60 7.86
C VAL A 312 -19.37 11.86 8.94
N ARG A 313 -19.25 11.21 10.10
CA ARG A 313 -20.15 11.45 11.24
C ARG A 313 -20.18 12.92 11.68
N ASP A 314 -19.01 13.57 11.65
CA ASP A 314 -18.88 14.97 12.06
C ASP A 314 -19.08 15.96 10.90
N GLY A 315 -19.41 15.48 9.70
CA GLY A 315 -19.66 16.29 8.51
C GLY A 315 -18.41 17.03 8.00
N VAL A 316 -17.22 16.46 8.19
CA VAL A 316 -15.95 17.08 7.80
C VAL A 316 -15.64 16.72 6.34
N THR A 317 -15.59 17.73 5.49
CA THR A 317 -15.26 17.56 4.06
C THR A 317 -13.89 18.14 3.67
N GLU A 318 -13.28 18.91 4.57
CA GLU A 318 -11.97 19.55 4.37
C GLU A 318 -11.20 19.60 5.68
N PHE A 319 -9.91 19.23 5.65
CA PHE A 319 -9.09 19.14 6.86
C PHE A 319 -7.59 19.23 6.55
N LEU A 320 -6.80 19.53 7.58
CA LEU A 320 -5.35 19.36 7.53
C LEU A 320 -5.04 17.85 7.57
N PHE A 321 -4.33 17.36 6.56
CA PHE A 321 -3.85 15.99 6.48
C PHE A 321 -2.37 15.93 6.84
N VAL A 322 -2.02 15.03 7.74
CA VAL A 322 -0.64 14.82 8.20
C VAL A 322 -0.29 13.34 8.10
N LEU A 323 0.80 13.04 7.41
CA LEU A 323 1.36 11.71 7.30
C LEU A 323 2.89 11.75 7.27
N GLY A 324 3.54 11.15 8.26
CA GLY A 324 4.93 10.73 8.20
C GLY A 324 4.97 9.25 7.87
N GLN A 325 5.26 8.89 6.63
CA GLN A 325 5.33 7.49 6.22
C GLN A 325 6.58 6.80 6.79
N PRO A 326 6.58 5.46 6.94
CA PRO A 326 7.73 4.71 7.42
C PRO A 326 8.89 4.80 6.43
N LEU A 327 10.11 4.88 6.95
CA LEU A 327 11.32 5.07 6.15
C LEU A 327 12.07 3.75 5.90
N TYR A 328 11.37 2.74 5.39
CA TYR A 328 11.99 1.48 4.98
C TYR A 328 12.64 1.63 3.61
N ARG A 329 13.97 1.63 3.57
CA ARG A 329 14.73 1.79 2.33
C ARG A 329 14.38 0.71 1.31
N GLY A 330 13.97 1.16 0.13
CA GLY A 330 13.64 0.28 -0.98
C GLY A 330 12.30 -0.44 -0.86
N ALA A 331 11.45 -0.07 0.11
CA ALA A 331 10.08 -0.54 0.13
C ALA A 331 9.23 0.21 -0.91
N VAL A 332 8.20 -0.48 -1.42
CA VAL A 332 7.29 0.05 -2.45
C VAL A 332 5.93 0.44 -1.88
N GLN A 333 5.63 -0.03 -0.68
CA GLN A 333 4.42 0.26 0.10
C GLN A 333 4.79 0.46 1.57
N GLY A 334 3.87 0.98 2.37
CA GLY A 334 4.05 1.08 3.82
C GLY A 334 2.73 1.09 4.55
N ILE A 335 2.66 0.37 5.68
CA ILE A 335 1.56 0.52 6.64
C ILE A 335 1.68 1.91 7.26
N ILE A 336 0.60 2.67 7.26
CA ILE A 336 0.58 4.06 7.70
C ILE A 336 -0.55 4.32 8.70
N ASN A 337 -0.42 5.39 9.45
CA ASN A 337 -1.47 5.91 10.32
C ASN A 337 -1.61 7.43 10.13
N PRO A 338 -2.27 7.88 9.05
CA PRO A 338 -2.46 9.30 8.81
C PRO A 338 -3.38 9.93 9.84
N VAL A 339 -3.23 11.23 10.02
CA VAL A 339 -4.05 12.03 10.93
C VAL A 339 -4.74 13.15 10.16
N ALA A 340 -6.05 13.31 10.40
CA ALA A 340 -6.79 14.51 10.01
C ALA A 340 -6.92 15.43 11.22
N ILE A 341 -6.82 16.74 11.00
CA ILE A 341 -6.98 17.76 12.04
C ILE A 341 -7.96 18.83 11.52
N ARG A 342 -9.01 19.10 12.31
CA ARG A 342 -10.03 20.11 12.04
C ARG A 342 -9.87 21.36 12.90
#